data_08f639cb7d97546187e6b357c4f73bcf
#
_entry.id   08f639cb7d97546187e6b357c4f73bcf
#
_cell.length_a   1.000
_cell.length_b   1.000
_cell.length_c   1.000
_cell.angle_alpha   90.00
_cell.angle_beta   90.00
_cell.angle_gamma   90.00
#
_symmetry.space_group_name_H-M   'P 1'
#
loop_
_entity.id
_entity.type
_entity.pdbx_description
1 polymer ?
#
loop_
_entity_poly.entity_id
_entity_poly.type
_entity_poly.pdbx_seq_one_letter_code
_entity_poly.pdbx_strand_id
1 'polypeptide(L)'
;MAIDVLRKGSGVRIWAGFAWIPALSLLTQLALAQTPTLKTRSKEDREEFQAATHRVTLNVQVTDSDGHPVSDLGAGDFTIFDNQQPRKLASFHPIDGAAMYDATRVMILLDAVNSPASALDAEKDGVFRFLAQSKRPFSYPTSFVLWFNGHLEATPLTTDRNSVGRGFVKLIKGLHSNACGDALPTGTEQRTAIRSGEGSAEPATCRAVHFRDSIAALEGIAQQQQAGGGRTLLIWVGAGWPLLTDSEVQSLSPKDQRSYTQAVVSLAHDLRAGQVTLYSVSSSRESSTADAISSASGGGSSSDHPAGQAPSALARKLALPELSRRTGGRVTAASTDIPADIANCIRDADWYYSVSFNAPPAQNGPGELHSLAIKVNRPGLQVRTMTAYYAEP
;
A
#
# COMPACT_ATOMS: atom_id res chain seq x y z
N MET A 1 7.26 30.04 -6.17
CA MET A 1 7.93 30.07 -7.48
C MET A 1 7.60 28.75 -8.17
N ALA A 2 7.03 28.85 -9.33
CA ALA A 2 6.16 27.93 -10.02
C ALA A 2 6.70 26.52 -10.24
N ILE A 3 5.80 25.53 -10.07
CA ILE A 3 5.94 24.19 -10.63
C ILE A 3 5.28 24.22 -12.00
N ASP A 4 6.11 24.33 -13.03
CA ASP A 4 5.73 24.15 -14.42
C ASP A 4 6.92 23.50 -15.12
N VAL A 5 7.04 22.19 -15.03
CA VAL A 5 7.85 21.36 -15.94
C VAL A 5 7.28 19.97 -15.94
N LEU A 6 6.49 19.66 -16.96
CA LEU A 6 6.44 18.36 -17.62
C LEU A 6 5.40 18.40 -18.75
N ARG A 7 5.82 19.04 -19.86
CA ARG A 7 5.19 18.80 -21.15
C ARG A 7 6.24 18.99 -22.24
N LYS A 8 7.01 17.95 -22.54
CA LYS A 8 7.72 17.85 -23.84
C LYS A 8 7.48 16.47 -24.41
N GLY A 9 6.61 16.44 -25.42
CA GLY A 9 6.36 15.28 -26.26
C GLY A 9 7.56 15.01 -27.16
N SER A 10 7.94 13.75 -27.28
CA SER A 10 8.83 13.22 -28.29
C SER A 10 8.01 12.81 -29.49
N GLY A 11 8.19 13.54 -30.59
CA GLY A 11 7.56 13.27 -31.85
C GLY A 11 8.07 11.98 -32.51
N VAL A 12 7.15 11.11 -32.84
CA VAL A 12 7.40 9.96 -33.72
C VAL A 12 7.16 10.43 -35.15
N ARG A 13 8.21 10.39 -35.97
CA ARG A 13 8.12 10.62 -37.41
C ARG A 13 7.57 9.38 -38.10
N ILE A 14 6.38 9.51 -38.65
CA ILE A 14 5.81 8.48 -39.59
C ILE A 14 6.19 8.85 -41.00
N TRP A 15 6.87 7.96 -41.69
CA TRP A 15 7.19 8.06 -43.10
C TRP A 15 5.93 7.76 -43.93
N ALA A 16 5.54 8.72 -44.75
CA ALA A 16 4.48 8.54 -45.73
C ALA A 16 5.06 7.89 -47.00
N GLY A 17 4.65 6.67 -47.29
CA GLY A 17 4.87 6.03 -48.60
C GLY A 17 3.67 6.27 -49.48
N PHE A 18 3.89 6.99 -50.60
CA PHE A 18 2.92 7.16 -51.69
C PHE A 18 2.78 5.85 -52.47
N ALA A 19 1.57 5.37 -52.65
CA ALA A 19 1.24 4.39 -53.66
C ALA A 19 -0.09 4.74 -54.33
N TRP A 20 -0.07 4.70 -55.65
CA TRP A 20 -1.04 5.15 -56.60
C TRP A 20 -2.38 4.42 -56.54
N ILE A 21 -3.47 5.18 -56.76
CA ILE A 21 -4.85 4.72 -56.93
C ILE A 21 -5.14 4.62 -58.45
N PRO A 22 -5.80 3.58 -58.96
CA PRO A 22 -6.68 3.72 -60.10
C PRO A 22 -8.15 3.80 -59.67
N ALA A 23 -8.83 4.78 -60.23
CA ALA A 23 -10.26 4.99 -60.12
C ALA A 23 -11.04 3.85 -60.77
N LEU A 24 -12.08 3.37 -60.09
CA LEU A 24 -13.18 2.68 -60.76
C LEU A 24 -14.51 3.06 -60.11
N SER A 25 -15.42 3.38 -60.99
CA SER A 25 -16.69 4.07 -60.85
C SER A 25 -17.79 3.36 -60.01
N LEU A 26 -18.55 4.22 -59.35
CA LEU A 26 -20.01 4.25 -59.07
C LEU A 26 -20.82 2.95 -59.07
N LEU A 27 -21.36 2.68 -57.91
CA LEU A 27 -22.76 2.23 -57.77
C LEU A 27 -23.27 2.72 -56.39
N THR A 28 -24.10 3.75 -56.44
CA THR A 28 -24.85 4.31 -55.32
C THR A 28 -25.89 3.29 -54.86
N GLN A 29 -25.64 2.60 -53.77
CA GLN A 29 -26.69 1.98 -52.98
C GLN A 29 -26.99 2.89 -51.79
N LEU A 30 -28.16 3.47 -51.74
CA LEU A 30 -28.76 4.08 -50.56
C LEU A 30 -28.92 3.00 -49.49
N ALA A 31 -27.94 2.80 -48.63
CA ALA A 31 -28.11 2.12 -47.38
C ALA A 31 -28.82 3.10 -46.46
N LEU A 32 -30.09 2.86 -46.20
CA LEU A 32 -30.81 3.45 -45.04
C LEU A 32 -30.00 3.17 -43.81
N ALA A 33 -29.25 4.18 -43.33
CA ALA A 33 -28.59 4.17 -42.08
C ALA A 33 -29.67 4.00 -40.98
N GLN A 34 -29.87 2.80 -40.50
CA GLN A 34 -30.56 2.56 -39.23
C GLN A 34 -29.69 3.20 -38.17
N THR A 35 -30.10 4.37 -37.72
CA THR A 35 -29.56 4.95 -36.46
C THR A 35 -29.77 3.90 -35.39
N PRO A 36 -28.70 3.45 -34.66
CA PRO A 36 -28.88 2.56 -33.56
C PRO A 36 -29.69 3.33 -32.53
N THR A 37 -30.92 2.94 -32.31
CA THR A 37 -31.74 3.40 -31.18
C THR A 37 -30.98 3.01 -29.93
N LEU A 38 -30.39 3.99 -29.26
CA LEU A 38 -29.85 3.84 -27.91
C LEU A 38 -30.99 3.30 -27.05
N LYS A 39 -30.99 1.99 -26.80
CA LYS A 39 -31.90 1.39 -25.81
C LYS A 39 -31.70 2.14 -24.51
N THR A 40 -32.72 2.89 -24.11
CA THR A 40 -32.75 3.52 -22.78
C THR A 40 -32.60 2.39 -21.78
N ARG A 41 -31.46 2.37 -21.04
CA ARG A 41 -31.21 1.38 -20.01
C ARG A 41 -32.41 1.32 -19.08
N SER A 42 -32.91 0.11 -18.82
CA SER A 42 -34.02 -0.09 -17.88
C SER A 42 -33.60 0.43 -16.49
N LYS A 43 -34.58 0.70 -15.63
CA LYS A 43 -34.28 1.10 -14.24
C LYS A 43 -33.43 0.03 -13.54
N GLU A 44 -33.73 -1.23 -13.79
CA GLU A 44 -32.99 -2.40 -13.28
C GLU A 44 -31.54 -2.43 -13.80
N ASP A 45 -31.29 -2.20 -15.11
CA ASP A 45 -29.95 -2.11 -15.67
C ASP A 45 -29.14 -0.96 -15.06
N ARG A 46 -29.78 0.15 -14.69
CA ARG A 46 -29.11 1.28 -14.01
C ARG A 46 -28.77 0.94 -12.57
N GLU A 47 -29.70 0.31 -11.84
CA GLU A 47 -29.49 -0.10 -10.46
C GLU A 47 -28.41 -1.17 -10.37
N GLU A 48 -28.38 -2.13 -11.31
CA GLU A 48 -27.36 -3.15 -11.39
C GLU A 48 -25.98 -2.55 -11.74
N PHE A 49 -25.94 -1.59 -12.65
CA PHE A 49 -24.71 -0.87 -13.01
C PHE A 49 -24.19 -0.03 -11.85
N GLN A 50 -25.07 0.72 -11.15
CA GLN A 50 -24.68 1.47 -9.96
C GLN A 50 -24.20 0.54 -8.84
N ALA A 51 -24.88 -0.56 -8.60
CA ALA A 51 -24.45 -1.56 -7.62
C ALA A 51 -23.10 -2.18 -7.97
N ALA A 52 -22.78 -2.35 -9.26
CA ALA A 52 -21.48 -2.82 -9.69
C ALA A 52 -20.38 -1.77 -9.50
N THR A 53 -20.69 -0.49 -9.68
CA THR A 53 -19.75 0.63 -9.53
C THR A 53 -19.31 0.83 -8.07
N HIS A 54 -20.22 0.59 -7.11
CA HIS A 54 -19.94 0.73 -5.67
C HIS A 54 -19.59 -0.61 -4.98
N ARG A 55 -19.14 -1.60 -5.74
CA ARG A 55 -18.78 -2.90 -5.15
C ARG A 55 -17.45 -2.83 -4.41
N VAL A 56 -17.48 -3.18 -3.14
CA VAL A 56 -16.28 -3.31 -2.29
C VAL A 56 -15.95 -4.79 -2.15
N THR A 57 -14.74 -5.16 -2.56
CA THR A 57 -14.20 -6.52 -2.42
C THR A 57 -13.20 -6.56 -1.28
N LEU A 58 -13.31 -7.59 -0.44
CA LEU A 58 -12.49 -7.81 0.73
C LEU A 58 -11.78 -9.16 0.61
N ASN A 59 -10.47 -9.18 0.84
CA ASN A 59 -9.71 -10.40 1.04
C ASN A 59 -9.69 -10.71 2.54
N VAL A 60 -10.29 -11.81 2.93
CA VAL A 60 -10.50 -12.20 4.33
C VAL A 60 -9.62 -13.40 4.66
N GLN A 61 -8.65 -13.23 5.54
CA GLN A 61 -7.91 -14.32 6.15
C GLN A 61 -8.67 -14.79 7.38
N VAL A 62 -8.90 -16.10 7.46
CA VAL A 62 -9.44 -16.74 8.64
C VAL A 62 -8.49 -17.82 9.09
N THR A 63 -8.06 -17.73 10.35
CA THR A 63 -7.13 -18.69 10.95
C THR A 63 -7.68 -19.22 12.26
N ASP A 64 -7.25 -20.42 12.63
CA ASP A 64 -7.46 -20.98 13.96
C ASP A 64 -6.55 -20.32 15.01
N SER A 65 -6.60 -20.79 16.26
CA SER A 65 -5.76 -20.31 17.37
C SER A 65 -4.26 -20.50 17.11
N ASP A 66 -3.89 -21.49 16.31
CA ASP A 66 -2.49 -21.82 15.99
C ASP A 66 -1.99 -21.08 14.75
N GLY A 67 -2.86 -20.25 14.13
CA GLY A 67 -2.56 -19.46 12.95
C GLY A 67 -2.64 -20.22 11.62
N HIS A 68 -3.20 -21.44 11.61
CA HIS A 68 -3.43 -22.16 10.37
C HIS A 68 -4.66 -21.63 9.63
N PRO A 69 -4.61 -21.53 8.30
CA PRO A 69 -5.78 -21.13 7.51
C PRO A 69 -6.94 -22.13 7.67
N VAL A 70 -8.15 -21.59 7.82
CA VAL A 70 -9.39 -22.36 7.85
C VAL A 70 -10.04 -22.29 6.49
N SER A 71 -10.24 -23.44 5.83
CA SER A 71 -10.64 -23.55 4.42
C SER A 71 -12.05 -24.06 4.18
N ASP A 72 -12.77 -24.45 5.24
CA ASP A 72 -14.06 -25.14 5.18
C ASP A 72 -15.28 -24.26 5.51
N LEU A 73 -15.11 -22.91 5.42
CA LEU A 73 -16.20 -21.96 5.67
C LEU A 73 -17.03 -21.71 4.42
N GLY A 74 -18.33 -21.57 4.60
CA GLY A 74 -19.28 -21.20 3.55
C GLY A 74 -19.73 -19.73 3.64
N ALA A 75 -20.44 -19.25 2.63
CA ALA A 75 -20.95 -17.87 2.61
C ALA A 75 -21.82 -17.51 3.82
N GLY A 76 -22.58 -18.49 4.34
CA GLY A 76 -23.44 -18.33 5.51
C GLY A 76 -22.69 -18.12 6.84
N ASP A 77 -21.40 -18.46 6.88
CA ASP A 77 -20.57 -18.25 8.07
C ASP A 77 -20.12 -16.78 8.21
N PHE A 78 -20.25 -15.95 7.16
CA PHE A 78 -19.75 -14.59 7.15
C PHE A 78 -20.87 -13.56 7.29
N THR A 79 -20.63 -12.56 8.14
CA THR A 79 -21.44 -11.35 8.23
C THR A 79 -20.55 -10.12 8.10
N ILE A 80 -20.80 -9.29 7.07
CA ILE A 80 -20.11 -8.03 6.85
C ILE A 80 -20.87 -6.92 7.58
N PHE A 81 -20.13 -6.03 8.24
CA PHE A 81 -20.64 -4.80 8.84
C PHE A 81 -19.96 -3.60 8.22
N ASP A 82 -20.74 -2.64 7.76
CA ASP A 82 -20.32 -1.35 7.23
C ASP A 82 -20.93 -0.27 8.11
N ASN A 83 -20.09 0.51 8.79
CA ASN A 83 -20.52 1.44 9.85
C ASN A 83 -21.47 0.77 10.86
N GLN A 84 -21.12 -0.46 11.29
CA GLN A 84 -21.90 -1.30 12.22
C GLN A 84 -23.25 -1.80 11.66
N GLN A 85 -23.60 -1.46 10.42
CA GLN A 85 -24.80 -1.96 9.76
C GLN A 85 -24.48 -3.25 8.99
N PRO A 86 -25.27 -4.33 9.16
CA PRO A 86 -25.03 -5.56 8.43
C PRO A 86 -25.31 -5.36 6.93
N ARG A 87 -24.44 -5.93 6.09
CA ARG A 87 -24.54 -5.88 4.63
C ARG A 87 -24.69 -7.28 4.04
N LYS A 88 -25.51 -7.39 3.01
CA LYS A 88 -25.66 -8.63 2.26
C LYS A 88 -24.41 -8.88 1.41
N LEU A 89 -23.92 -10.12 1.43
CA LEU A 89 -22.87 -10.56 0.52
C LEU A 89 -23.38 -10.48 -0.93
N ALA A 90 -22.57 -9.86 -1.80
CA ALA A 90 -22.80 -9.82 -3.23
C ALA A 90 -22.05 -10.96 -3.95
N SER A 91 -20.85 -11.33 -3.44
CA SER A 91 -20.12 -12.51 -3.90
C SER A 91 -19.33 -13.15 -2.78
N PHE A 92 -19.03 -14.44 -2.93
CA PHE A 92 -18.21 -15.23 -2.02
C PHE A 92 -17.42 -16.27 -2.82
N HIS A 93 -16.11 -16.22 -2.70
CA HIS A 93 -15.19 -17.14 -3.36
C HIS A 93 -14.10 -17.58 -2.39
N PRO A 94 -14.02 -18.84 -1.99
CA PRO A 94 -12.84 -19.40 -1.34
C PRO A 94 -11.71 -19.43 -2.39
N ILE A 95 -10.55 -18.92 -2.01
CA ILE A 95 -9.39 -18.83 -2.89
C ILE A 95 -8.27 -19.71 -2.32
N ASP A 96 -7.93 -20.75 -3.06
CA ASP A 96 -6.68 -21.47 -2.90
C ASP A 96 -5.61 -20.76 -3.72
N GLY A 97 -4.72 -20.05 -3.05
CA GLY A 97 -3.70 -19.26 -3.70
C GLY A 97 -2.71 -20.10 -4.51
N ALA A 98 -2.49 -21.35 -4.13
CA ALA A 98 -1.64 -22.28 -4.87
C ALA A 98 -2.27 -22.69 -6.22
N ALA A 99 -3.62 -22.79 -6.28
CA ALA A 99 -4.34 -23.12 -7.50
C ALA A 99 -4.52 -21.89 -8.43
N MET A 100 -4.49 -20.68 -7.88
CA MET A 100 -4.63 -19.41 -8.63
C MET A 100 -3.29 -18.68 -8.76
N TYR A 101 -2.29 -19.38 -9.21
CA TYR A 101 -0.87 -18.98 -9.27
C TYR A 101 -0.62 -17.59 -9.91
N ASP A 102 -1.35 -17.23 -10.94
CA ASP A 102 -1.15 -15.97 -11.68
C ASP A 102 -1.81 -14.75 -11.03
N ALA A 103 -2.66 -14.95 -10.01
CA ALA A 103 -3.44 -13.86 -9.43
C ALA A 103 -2.77 -13.16 -8.24
N THR A 104 -1.78 -13.79 -7.60
CA THR A 104 -1.11 -13.25 -6.41
C THR A 104 0.37 -12.98 -6.68
N ARG A 105 0.82 -11.78 -6.29
CA ARG A 105 2.23 -11.34 -6.38
C ARG A 105 2.75 -10.96 -5.01
N VAL A 106 4.05 -11.13 -4.80
CA VAL A 106 4.74 -10.72 -3.58
C VAL A 106 5.80 -9.69 -3.93
N MET A 107 5.78 -8.57 -3.21
CA MET A 107 6.81 -7.54 -3.28
C MET A 107 7.44 -7.40 -1.89
N ILE A 108 8.75 -7.66 -1.77
CA ILE A 108 9.50 -7.46 -0.53
C ILE A 108 10.28 -6.17 -0.70
N LEU A 109 9.85 -5.12 0.01
CA LEU A 109 10.47 -3.80 -0.07
C LEU A 109 11.37 -3.60 1.16
N LEU A 110 12.63 -3.23 0.92
CA LEU A 110 13.58 -2.78 1.94
C LEU A 110 13.64 -1.25 1.93
N ASP A 111 13.38 -0.65 3.07
CA ASP A 111 13.36 0.80 3.25
C ASP A 111 14.71 1.31 3.78
N ALA A 112 15.57 1.76 2.88
CA ALA A 112 16.86 2.37 3.26
C ALA A 112 16.78 3.91 3.38
N VAL A 113 15.62 4.51 3.08
CA VAL A 113 15.39 5.95 3.25
C VAL A 113 15.09 6.28 4.71
N ASN A 114 14.28 5.44 5.37
CA ASN A 114 13.77 5.77 6.70
C ASN A 114 14.36 4.90 7.82
N SER A 115 14.94 3.73 7.48
CA SER A 115 15.58 2.87 8.48
C SER A 115 16.91 3.46 8.94
N PRO A 116 17.11 3.69 10.26
CA PRO A 116 18.40 4.10 10.78
C PRO A 116 19.47 3.02 10.52
N ALA A 117 20.74 3.43 10.43
CA ALA A 117 21.84 2.52 10.07
C ALA A 117 21.89 1.26 10.93
N SER A 118 21.63 1.39 12.24
CA SER A 118 21.59 0.27 13.18
C SER A 118 20.48 -0.76 12.89
N ALA A 119 19.34 -0.32 12.35
CA ALA A 119 18.23 -1.19 11.99
C ALA A 119 18.40 -1.75 10.57
N LEU A 120 18.88 -0.94 9.63
CA LEU A 120 19.03 -1.31 8.22
C LEU A 120 19.93 -2.53 8.04
N ASP A 121 21.01 -2.67 8.84
CA ASP A 121 21.89 -3.82 8.75
C ASP A 121 21.20 -5.13 9.16
N ALA A 122 20.40 -5.09 10.23
CA ALA A 122 19.59 -6.24 10.66
C ALA A 122 18.50 -6.58 9.65
N GLU A 123 17.88 -5.57 9.03
CA GLU A 123 16.84 -5.71 8.02
C GLU A 123 17.40 -6.29 6.71
N LYS A 124 18.57 -5.80 6.25
CA LYS A 124 19.30 -6.39 5.11
C LYS A 124 19.64 -7.86 5.35
N ASP A 125 20.21 -8.18 6.52
CA ASP A 125 20.56 -9.55 6.88
C ASP A 125 19.32 -10.43 6.96
N GLY A 126 18.22 -9.92 7.53
CA GLY A 126 16.95 -10.64 7.60
C GLY A 126 16.38 -10.99 6.23
N VAL A 127 16.33 -10.01 5.31
CA VAL A 127 15.89 -10.26 3.93
C VAL A 127 16.83 -11.22 3.22
N PHE A 128 18.15 -11.07 3.39
CA PHE A 128 19.14 -12.00 2.81
C PHE A 128 18.90 -13.43 3.29
N ARG A 129 18.76 -13.63 4.61
CA ARG A 129 18.49 -14.97 5.20
C ARG A 129 17.19 -15.55 4.66
N PHE A 130 16.11 -14.76 4.53
CA PHE A 130 14.87 -15.22 3.91
C PHE A 130 15.08 -15.69 2.48
N LEU A 131 15.82 -14.94 1.66
CA LEU A 131 16.10 -15.31 0.28
C LEU A 131 17.00 -16.56 0.17
N ALA A 132 17.93 -16.75 1.11
CA ALA A 132 18.91 -17.83 1.11
C ALA A 132 18.42 -19.12 1.79
N GLN A 133 17.37 -19.08 2.61
CA GLN A 133 16.94 -20.22 3.45
C GLN A 133 16.46 -21.46 2.67
N SER A 134 16.15 -21.31 1.38
CA SER A 134 15.65 -22.41 0.55
C SER A 134 16.16 -22.30 -0.89
N LYS A 135 16.42 -23.45 -1.50
CA LYS A 135 16.71 -23.55 -2.94
C LYS A 135 15.43 -23.76 -3.79
N ARG A 136 14.28 -23.98 -3.15
CA ARG A 136 13.02 -24.18 -3.85
C ARG A 136 12.53 -22.85 -4.44
N PRO A 137 11.86 -22.87 -5.58
CA PRO A 137 11.18 -21.69 -6.12
C PRO A 137 10.22 -21.08 -5.10
N PHE A 138 9.91 -19.83 -5.26
CA PHE A 138 8.81 -19.19 -4.52
C PHE A 138 7.47 -19.79 -4.93
N SER A 139 6.55 -19.91 -3.99
CA SER A 139 5.17 -20.33 -4.28
C SER A 139 4.43 -19.29 -5.12
N TYR A 140 4.82 -18.03 -5.04
CA TYR A 140 4.21 -16.90 -5.77
C TYR A 140 5.29 -16.11 -6.50
N PRO A 141 4.99 -15.52 -7.68
CA PRO A 141 5.89 -14.56 -8.31
C PRO A 141 6.28 -13.48 -7.32
N THR A 142 7.58 -13.34 -7.09
CA THR A 142 8.17 -12.46 -6.07
C THR A 142 9.16 -11.52 -6.71
N SER A 143 9.13 -10.24 -6.31
CA SER A 143 10.16 -9.25 -6.60
C SER A 143 10.72 -8.69 -5.30
N PHE A 144 12.01 -8.35 -5.32
CA PHE A 144 12.62 -7.51 -4.30
C PHE A 144 12.62 -6.07 -4.78
N VAL A 145 12.28 -5.14 -3.89
CA VAL A 145 12.22 -3.70 -4.15
C VAL A 145 13.11 -2.99 -3.14
N LEU A 146 13.96 -2.11 -3.59
CA LEU A 146 14.76 -1.24 -2.75
C LEU A 146 14.18 0.18 -2.81
N TRP A 147 13.85 0.75 -1.65
CA TRP A 147 13.53 2.17 -1.50
C TRP A 147 14.74 2.91 -1.00
N PHE A 148 15.37 3.71 -1.87
CA PHE A 148 16.63 4.38 -1.60
C PHE A 148 16.76 5.69 -2.39
N ASN A 149 17.28 6.75 -1.80
CA ASN A 149 17.50 8.06 -2.44
C ASN A 149 16.25 8.64 -3.14
N GLY A 150 15.05 8.42 -2.61
CA GLY A 150 13.81 8.94 -3.18
C GLY A 150 13.34 8.22 -4.46
N HIS A 151 13.86 7.02 -4.76
CA HIS A 151 13.41 6.21 -5.88
C HIS A 151 13.33 4.72 -5.53
N LEU A 152 12.54 4.00 -6.32
CA LEU A 152 12.35 2.55 -6.19
C LEU A 152 13.19 1.84 -7.26
N GLU A 153 13.97 0.86 -6.83
CA GLU A 153 14.63 -0.09 -7.72
C GLU A 153 14.10 -1.49 -7.46
N ALA A 154 13.78 -2.24 -8.52
CA ALA A 154 13.14 -3.56 -8.37
C ALA A 154 13.84 -4.64 -9.20
N THR A 155 13.85 -5.86 -8.67
CA THR A 155 14.17 -7.04 -9.44
C THR A 155 12.99 -7.45 -10.31
N PRO A 156 13.20 -8.20 -11.41
CA PRO A 156 12.08 -8.78 -12.15
C PRO A 156 11.19 -9.65 -11.25
N LEU A 157 9.89 -9.62 -11.51
CA LEU A 157 8.91 -10.48 -10.87
C LEU A 157 9.10 -11.93 -11.38
N THR A 158 9.41 -12.88 -10.49
CA THR A 158 9.70 -14.26 -10.87
C THR A 158 9.51 -15.20 -9.68
N THR A 159 9.32 -16.50 -9.95
CA THR A 159 9.37 -17.55 -8.95
C THR A 159 10.79 -18.09 -8.72
N ASP A 160 11.76 -17.72 -9.56
CA ASP A 160 13.17 -18.10 -9.36
C ASP A 160 13.80 -17.32 -8.19
N ARG A 161 13.84 -17.96 -7.04
CA ARG A 161 14.44 -17.43 -5.82
C ARG A 161 15.90 -17.01 -5.99
N ASN A 162 16.67 -17.76 -6.78
CA ASN A 162 18.07 -17.43 -7.03
C ASN A 162 18.21 -16.14 -7.87
N SER A 163 17.29 -15.92 -8.81
CA SER A 163 17.26 -14.68 -9.60
C SER A 163 16.98 -13.47 -8.72
N VAL A 164 15.96 -13.55 -7.85
CA VAL A 164 15.67 -12.48 -6.88
C VAL A 164 16.84 -12.25 -5.92
N GLY A 165 17.46 -13.34 -5.41
CA GLY A 165 18.61 -13.24 -4.51
C GLY A 165 19.83 -12.59 -5.14
N ARG A 166 20.15 -12.90 -6.40
CA ARG A 166 21.23 -12.22 -7.14
C ARG A 166 20.92 -10.74 -7.37
N GLY A 167 19.67 -10.43 -7.70
CA GLY A 167 19.20 -9.06 -7.85
C GLY A 167 19.32 -8.28 -6.55
N PHE A 168 18.87 -8.87 -5.43
CA PHE A 168 19.02 -8.31 -4.09
C PHE A 168 20.47 -7.94 -3.79
N VAL A 169 21.40 -8.89 -3.91
CA VAL A 169 22.83 -8.64 -3.62
C VAL A 169 23.39 -7.52 -4.50
N LYS A 170 22.96 -7.43 -5.77
CA LYS A 170 23.38 -6.35 -6.66
C LYS A 170 22.85 -4.99 -6.19
N LEU A 171 21.58 -4.90 -5.79
CA LEU A 171 20.93 -3.65 -5.39
C LEU A 171 21.46 -3.12 -4.05
N ILE A 172 21.75 -4.00 -3.09
CA ILE A 172 22.22 -3.58 -1.76
C ILE A 172 23.72 -3.32 -1.69
N LYS A 173 24.47 -3.50 -2.80
CA LYS A 173 25.91 -3.29 -2.81
C LYS A 173 26.27 -1.85 -2.50
N GLY A 174 26.95 -1.62 -1.37
CA GLY A 174 27.32 -0.27 -0.91
C GLY A 174 26.13 0.52 -0.32
N LEU A 175 25.00 -0.15 -0.05
CA LEU A 175 23.84 0.48 0.54
C LEU A 175 24.14 0.97 1.96
N HIS A 176 23.77 2.22 2.22
CA HIS A 176 23.83 2.87 3.52
C HIS A 176 22.47 3.50 3.84
N SER A 177 22.24 3.81 5.12
CA SER A 177 21.03 4.51 5.53
C SER A 177 21.04 5.96 5.06
N ASN A 178 19.84 6.43 4.67
CA ASN A 178 19.56 7.84 4.40
C ASN A 178 18.64 8.44 5.46
N ALA A 179 18.40 7.73 6.58
CA ALA A 179 17.47 8.19 7.60
C ALA A 179 17.88 9.56 8.17
N CYS A 180 16.87 10.38 8.43
CA CYS A 180 17.09 11.68 9.03
C CYS A 180 17.71 11.55 10.44
N GLY A 181 18.87 12.12 10.63
CA GLY A 181 19.64 12.01 11.86
C GLY A 181 20.88 11.12 11.77
N ASP A 182 20.98 10.22 10.79
CA ASP A 182 22.18 9.42 10.56
C ASP A 182 23.29 10.22 9.85
N ALA A 183 22.91 11.25 9.13
CA ALA A 183 23.83 12.19 8.47
C ALA A 183 24.27 13.31 9.43
N LEU A 184 24.79 12.95 10.60
CA LEU A 184 25.51 13.93 11.41
C LEU A 184 26.89 14.17 10.79
N PRO A 185 27.23 15.40 10.36
CA PRO A 185 28.58 15.72 9.92
C PRO A 185 29.54 15.42 11.07
N THR A 186 30.41 14.43 10.88
CA THR A 186 31.51 14.14 11.81
C THR A 186 32.56 15.20 11.58
N GLY A 187 32.60 16.24 12.43
CA GLY A 187 33.67 17.23 12.37
C GLY A 187 33.34 18.61 12.93
N THR A 188 34.24 19.54 12.67
CA THR A 188 34.25 20.92 13.17
C THR A 188 33.01 21.74 12.76
N GLU A 189 32.31 21.36 11.71
CA GLU A 189 31.10 22.01 11.20
C GLU A 189 29.89 21.88 12.16
N GLN A 190 29.78 20.76 12.87
CA GLN A 190 28.73 20.54 13.86
C GLN A 190 28.80 21.49 15.05
N ARG A 191 30.01 21.88 15.45
CA ARG A 191 30.23 22.85 16.55
C ARG A 191 29.80 24.26 16.17
N THR A 192 29.85 24.60 14.89
CA THR A 192 29.47 25.91 14.36
C THR A 192 27.96 26.00 14.20
N ALA A 193 27.28 24.96 13.71
CA ALA A 193 25.81 24.88 13.54
C ALA A 193 25.08 24.97 14.87
N ILE A 194 25.59 24.31 15.93
CA ILE A 194 25.01 24.38 17.29
C ILE A 194 25.15 25.79 17.89
N ARG A 195 26.19 26.54 17.51
CA ARG A 195 26.42 27.90 18.01
C ARG A 195 25.57 28.96 17.29
N SER A 196 25.18 28.74 16.05
CA SER A 196 24.37 29.68 15.26
C SER A 196 22.85 29.51 15.44
N GLY A 197 22.38 28.46 16.16
CA GLY A 197 20.94 28.20 16.36
C GLY A 197 20.23 27.67 15.10
N GLU A 198 20.97 27.43 14.00
CA GLU A 198 20.43 26.96 12.72
C GLU A 198 20.23 25.43 12.66
N GLY A 199 20.67 24.71 13.72
CA GLY A 199 20.68 23.23 13.75
C GLY A 199 19.32 22.54 13.91
N SER A 200 18.21 23.28 14.05
CA SER A 200 16.88 22.66 14.29
C SER A 200 15.96 22.59 13.07
N ALA A 201 16.24 23.31 12.00
CA ALA A 201 15.39 23.33 10.80
C ALA A 201 15.68 22.18 9.84
N GLU A 202 16.93 21.70 9.75
CA GLU A 202 17.38 20.67 8.81
C GLU A 202 16.73 19.28 9.10
N PRO A 203 16.67 18.79 10.34
CA PRO A 203 15.99 17.54 10.65
C PRO A 203 14.49 17.56 10.34
N ALA A 204 13.80 18.67 10.59
CA ALA A 204 12.37 18.82 10.30
C ALA A 204 12.09 18.82 8.78
N THR A 205 12.92 19.51 8.00
CA THR A 205 12.83 19.52 6.54
C THR A 205 13.10 18.13 5.95
N CYS A 206 14.12 17.43 6.44
CA CYS A 206 14.42 16.05 6.05
C CYS A 206 13.21 15.14 6.30
N ARG A 207 12.64 15.17 7.51
CA ARG A 207 11.47 14.36 7.88
C ARG A 207 10.27 14.61 6.97
N ALA A 208 9.98 15.86 6.65
CA ALA A 208 8.89 16.23 5.76
C ALA A 208 9.10 15.72 4.32
N VAL A 209 10.34 15.76 3.84
CA VAL A 209 10.72 15.22 2.52
C VAL A 209 10.57 13.70 2.52
N HIS A 210 11.16 13.00 3.49
CA HIS A 210 11.07 11.53 3.58
C HIS A 210 9.64 11.03 3.72
N PHE A 211 8.82 11.72 4.53
CA PHE A 211 7.40 11.43 4.64
C PHE A 211 6.71 11.53 3.27
N ARG A 212 6.82 12.68 2.61
CA ARG A 212 6.18 12.93 1.31
C ARG A 212 6.62 11.92 0.25
N ASP A 213 7.92 11.68 0.15
CA ASP A 213 8.48 10.82 -0.88
C ASP A 213 8.12 9.34 -0.64
N SER A 214 8.02 8.90 0.62
CA SER A 214 7.58 7.54 0.97
C SER A 214 6.09 7.33 0.66
N ILE A 215 5.25 8.33 0.92
CA ILE A 215 3.83 8.27 0.53
C ILE A 215 3.70 8.21 -0.99
N ALA A 216 4.43 9.05 -1.73
CA ALA A 216 4.43 9.03 -3.20
C ALA A 216 4.94 7.70 -3.78
N ALA A 217 5.96 7.09 -3.16
CA ALA A 217 6.44 5.77 -3.55
C ALA A 217 5.36 4.69 -3.35
N LEU A 218 4.65 4.71 -2.23
CA LEU A 218 3.58 3.76 -1.95
C LEU A 218 2.38 3.96 -2.90
N GLU A 219 2.00 5.21 -3.19
CA GLU A 219 0.98 5.54 -4.21
C GLU A 219 1.39 5.03 -5.59
N GLY A 220 2.64 5.25 -6.01
CA GLY A 220 3.16 4.77 -7.28
C GLY A 220 3.11 3.24 -7.41
N ILE A 221 3.48 2.52 -6.33
CA ILE A 221 3.34 1.06 -6.29
C ILE A 221 1.86 0.66 -6.43
N ALA A 222 0.96 1.27 -5.67
CA ALA A 222 -0.46 0.94 -5.68
C ALA A 222 -1.09 1.16 -7.07
N GLN A 223 -0.81 2.28 -7.71
CA GLN A 223 -1.29 2.61 -9.06
C GLN A 223 -0.74 1.65 -10.12
N GLN A 224 0.54 1.27 -10.02
CA GLN A 224 1.13 0.29 -10.94
C GLN A 224 0.43 -1.08 -10.83
N GLN A 225 0.01 -1.50 -9.63
CA GLN A 225 -0.66 -2.77 -9.44
C GLN A 225 -2.10 -2.78 -10.00
N GLN A 226 -2.77 -1.65 -10.10
CA GLN A 226 -4.11 -1.56 -10.72
C GLN A 226 -4.09 -2.06 -12.18
N ALA A 227 -3.05 -1.70 -12.94
CA ALA A 227 -2.92 -2.11 -14.33
C ALA A 227 -2.65 -3.61 -14.51
N GLY A 228 -2.05 -4.25 -13.52
CA GLY A 228 -1.63 -5.65 -13.60
C GLY A 228 -2.69 -6.68 -13.22
N GLY A 229 -3.78 -6.26 -12.56
CA GLY A 229 -4.79 -7.15 -11.99
C GLY A 229 -4.23 -8.10 -10.91
N GLY A 230 -5.12 -8.75 -10.17
CA GLY A 230 -4.75 -9.69 -9.11
C GLY A 230 -4.29 -9.03 -7.81
N ARG A 231 -4.04 -9.85 -6.80
CA ARG A 231 -3.67 -9.42 -5.45
C ARG A 231 -2.17 -9.21 -5.32
N THR A 232 -1.75 -8.13 -4.65
CA THR A 232 -0.35 -7.87 -4.32
C THR A 232 -0.16 -7.86 -2.80
N LEU A 233 0.78 -8.67 -2.30
CA LEU A 233 1.28 -8.61 -0.94
C LEU A 233 2.54 -7.74 -0.94
N LEU A 234 2.44 -6.53 -0.41
CA LEU A 234 3.57 -5.61 -0.26
C LEU A 234 4.11 -5.70 1.17
N ILE A 235 5.26 -6.35 1.33
CA ILE A 235 5.93 -6.55 2.61
C ILE A 235 6.99 -5.45 2.74
N TRP A 236 6.69 -4.42 3.53
CA TRP A 236 7.59 -3.31 3.80
C TRP A 236 8.46 -3.65 4.99
N VAL A 237 9.75 -3.88 4.73
CA VAL A 237 10.77 -4.15 5.75
C VAL A 237 11.51 -2.85 6.03
N GLY A 238 11.34 -2.35 7.25
CA GLY A 238 11.92 -1.06 7.64
C GLY A 238 11.17 -0.37 8.78
N ALA A 239 11.76 0.71 9.28
CA ALA A 239 11.19 1.50 10.38
C ALA A 239 9.87 2.20 10.00
N GLY A 240 9.55 2.33 8.69
CA GLY A 240 8.51 3.21 8.21
C GLY A 240 9.00 4.68 8.22
N TRP A 241 8.21 5.53 7.65
CA TRP A 241 8.56 6.94 7.49
C TRP A 241 8.23 7.80 8.70
N PRO A 242 8.96 8.93 8.91
CA PRO A 242 8.68 9.86 10.01
C PRO A 242 7.32 10.52 9.83
N LEU A 243 6.57 10.63 10.93
CA LEU A 243 5.26 11.27 10.94
C LEU A 243 5.39 12.73 11.38
N LEU A 244 4.59 13.60 10.78
CA LEU A 244 4.53 15.01 11.18
C LEU A 244 3.81 15.18 12.51
N THR A 245 4.33 16.04 13.36
CA THR A 245 3.71 16.45 14.62
C THR A 245 2.55 17.43 14.40
N ASP A 246 1.73 17.68 15.41
CA ASP A 246 0.65 18.67 15.30
C ASP A 246 1.18 20.07 14.97
N SER A 247 2.31 20.48 15.55
CA SER A 247 2.94 21.77 15.25
C SER A 247 3.45 21.86 13.82
N GLU A 248 4.05 20.79 13.30
CA GLU A 248 4.49 20.73 11.90
C GLU A 248 3.30 20.78 10.94
N VAL A 249 2.21 20.04 11.21
CA VAL A 249 0.99 20.09 10.40
C VAL A 249 0.34 21.46 10.45
N GLN A 250 0.28 22.12 11.62
CA GLN A 250 -0.27 23.47 11.76
C GLN A 250 0.57 24.53 11.04
N SER A 251 1.87 24.32 10.91
CA SER A 251 2.78 25.21 10.18
C SER A 251 2.64 25.11 8.66
N LEU A 252 2.00 24.05 8.15
CA LEU A 252 1.72 23.89 6.73
C LEU A 252 0.72 24.95 6.24
N SER A 253 0.88 25.38 4.99
CA SER A 253 -0.12 26.23 4.35
C SER A 253 -1.50 25.53 4.29
N PRO A 254 -2.62 26.27 4.27
CA PRO A 254 -3.97 25.67 4.12
C PRO A 254 -4.10 24.79 2.86
N LYS A 255 -3.31 25.07 1.82
CA LYS A 255 -3.24 24.25 0.61
C LYS A 255 -2.57 22.92 0.90
N ASP A 256 -1.45 22.93 1.61
CA ASP A 256 -0.69 21.70 1.91
C ASP A 256 -1.43 20.82 2.90
N GLN A 257 -2.13 21.41 3.89
CA GLN A 257 -3.00 20.67 4.81
C GLN A 257 -4.12 19.93 4.06
N ARG A 258 -4.74 20.59 3.06
CA ARG A 258 -5.75 19.95 2.21
C ARG A 258 -5.15 18.85 1.35
N SER A 259 -3.98 19.08 0.74
CA SER A 259 -3.25 18.06 -0.03
C SER A 259 -2.92 16.85 0.83
N TYR A 260 -2.55 17.06 2.09
CA TYR A 260 -2.26 16.00 3.04
C TYR A 260 -3.50 15.15 3.35
N THR A 261 -4.66 15.80 3.58
CA THR A 261 -5.94 15.11 3.79
C THR A 261 -6.35 14.33 2.54
N GLN A 262 -6.17 14.93 1.37
CA GLN A 262 -6.46 14.30 0.10
C GLN A 262 -5.57 13.05 -0.12
N ALA A 263 -4.28 13.12 0.20
CA ALA A 263 -3.35 11.99 0.07
C ALA A 263 -3.80 10.78 0.92
N VAL A 264 -4.39 11.00 2.11
CA VAL A 264 -4.94 9.89 2.92
C VAL A 264 -6.04 9.14 2.18
N VAL A 265 -6.95 9.89 1.55
CA VAL A 265 -8.10 9.32 0.81
C VAL A 265 -7.61 8.65 -0.47
N SER A 266 -6.76 9.35 -1.22
CA SER A 266 -6.20 8.86 -2.50
C SER A 266 -5.42 7.57 -2.32
N LEU A 267 -4.50 7.55 -1.35
CA LEU A 267 -3.69 6.36 -1.06
C LEU A 267 -4.54 5.16 -0.64
N ALA A 268 -5.55 5.37 0.21
CA ALA A 268 -6.44 4.28 0.61
C ALA A 268 -7.26 3.73 -0.57
N HIS A 269 -7.71 4.64 -1.46
CA HIS A 269 -8.38 4.25 -2.70
C HIS A 269 -7.43 3.45 -3.62
N ASP A 270 -6.22 3.95 -3.86
CA ASP A 270 -5.23 3.32 -4.75
C ASP A 270 -4.80 1.94 -4.24
N LEU A 271 -4.55 1.79 -2.94
CA LEU A 271 -4.25 0.49 -2.34
C LEU A 271 -5.39 -0.51 -2.52
N ARG A 272 -6.65 -0.07 -2.33
CA ARG A 272 -7.83 -0.90 -2.56
C ARG A 272 -7.99 -1.27 -4.03
N ALA A 273 -7.90 -0.30 -4.93
CA ALA A 273 -8.06 -0.49 -6.37
C ALA A 273 -6.96 -1.41 -6.95
N GLY A 274 -5.72 -1.26 -6.45
CA GLY A 274 -4.59 -2.13 -6.78
C GLY A 274 -4.61 -3.49 -6.07
N GLN A 275 -5.62 -3.77 -5.24
CA GLN A 275 -5.71 -4.97 -4.39
C GLN A 275 -4.42 -5.22 -3.59
N VAL A 276 -3.79 -4.15 -3.10
CA VAL A 276 -2.56 -4.21 -2.34
C VAL A 276 -2.88 -4.45 -0.86
N THR A 277 -2.37 -5.55 -0.32
CA THR A 277 -2.30 -5.78 1.12
C THR A 277 -0.91 -5.39 1.60
N LEU A 278 -0.83 -4.36 2.45
CA LEU A 278 0.42 -3.84 2.98
C LEU A 278 0.77 -4.52 4.29
N TYR A 279 2.01 -4.96 4.43
CA TYR A 279 2.57 -5.55 5.64
C TYR A 279 3.72 -4.70 6.14
N SER A 280 3.84 -4.54 7.46
CA SER A 280 4.93 -3.82 8.11
C SER A 280 5.76 -4.77 8.95
N VAL A 281 7.05 -4.91 8.62
CA VAL A 281 8.02 -5.72 9.37
C VAL A 281 9.19 -4.82 9.74
N SER A 282 9.44 -4.62 11.03
CA SER A 282 10.51 -3.75 11.52
C SER A 282 11.35 -4.44 12.59
N SER A 283 12.67 -4.29 12.50
CA SER A 283 13.62 -4.68 13.56
C SER A 283 13.65 -3.69 14.71
N SER A 284 13.19 -2.45 14.48
CA SER A 284 13.20 -1.36 15.44
C SER A 284 11.93 -1.31 16.31
N ARG A 285 12.09 -0.98 17.60
CA ARG A 285 10.97 -0.63 18.48
C ARG A 285 10.46 0.79 18.23
N GLU A 286 11.33 1.68 17.76
CA GLU A 286 11.02 3.11 17.63
C GLU A 286 9.99 3.40 16.53
N SER A 287 9.84 2.51 15.55
CA SER A 287 8.75 2.62 14.56
C SER A 287 7.37 2.25 15.11
N SER A 288 7.28 1.73 16.34
CA SER A 288 6.02 1.45 16.99
C SER A 288 5.36 2.71 17.58
N THR A 289 5.08 3.73 16.74
CA THR A 289 3.97 4.67 17.03
C THR A 289 2.64 3.92 17.28
N ALA A 290 2.60 2.62 16.99
CA ALA A 290 1.55 1.70 17.39
C ALA A 290 1.39 1.58 18.91
N ASP A 291 2.47 1.60 19.68
CA ASP A 291 2.39 1.55 21.14
C ASP A 291 1.94 2.91 21.73
N ALA A 292 2.25 4.01 21.06
CA ALA A 292 1.69 5.32 21.41
C ALA A 292 0.18 5.42 21.11
N ILE A 293 -0.33 4.64 20.15
CA ILE A 293 -1.77 4.61 19.81
C ILE A 293 -2.53 3.71 20.79
N SER A 294 -1.96 2.57 21.20
CA SER A 294 -2.60 1.69 22.19
C SER A 294 -2.55 2.23 23.61
N SER A 295 -1.53 3.00 23.98
CA SER A 295 -1.46 3.66 25.30
C SER A 295 -2.39 4.87 25.43
N ALA A 296 -2.82 5.48 24.33
CA ALA A 296 -3.80 6.58 24.34
C ALA A 296 -5.24 6.10 24.62
N SER A 297 -5.53 4.82 24.46
CA SER A 297 -6.85 4.22 24.74
C SER A 297 -6.92 3.50 26.09
N GLY A 298 -5.80 3.30 26.76
CA GLY A 298 -5.72 2.72 28.10
C GLY A 298 -4.86 3.62 28.98
N GLY A 299 -5.45 4.29 29.96
CA GLY A 299 -4.82 5.28 30.86
C GLY A 299 -3.57 4.82 31.60
N GLY A 300 -2.49 4.55 30.89
CA GLY A 300 -1.16 4.23 31.38
C GLY A 300 -0.18 5.30 30.95
N SER A 301 0.21 6.16 31.91
CA SER A 301 1.25 7.17 31.77
C SER A 301 2.61 6.50 31.58
N SER A 302 3.15 6.49 30.39
CA SER A 302 4.60 6.33 30.17
C SER A 302 5.11 7.56 29.42
N SER A 303 5.63 8.49 30.21
CA SER A 303 6.09 9.82 29.86
C SER A 303 7.57 9.79 29.48
N ASP A 304 7.93 9.44 28.26
CA ASP A 304 9.30 9.65 27.76
C ASP A 304 9.39 10.45 26.44
N HIS A 305 8.26 10.99 25.96
CA HIS A 305 8.29 11.96 24.86
C HIS A 305 7.84 13.33 25.37
N PRO A 306 8.62 14.40 25.18
CA PRO A 306 8.18 15.75 25.57
C PRO A 306 6.87 16.08 24.85
N ALA A 307 5.91 16.60 25.62
CA ALA A 307 4.60 17.04 25.11
C ALA A 307 4.81 18.06 23.98
N GLY A 308 4.49 17.68 22.75
CA GLY A 308 4.72 18.48 21.53
C GLY A 308 5.40 17.73 20.39
N GLN A 309 5.97 16.54 20.68
CA GLN A 309 6.62 15.71 19.67
C GLN A 309 5.75 14.51 19.18
N ALA A 310 4.57 14.35 19.72
CA ALA A 310 3.66 13.27 19.27
C ALA A 310 3.16 13.53 17.85
N PRO A 311 3.06 12.47 17.02
CA PRO A 311 2.51 12.60 15.65
C PRO A 311 1.07 13.11 15.69
N SER A 312 0.72 13.97 14.73
CA SER A 312 -0.64 14.51 14.60
C SER A 312 -1.66 13.39 14.31
N ALA A 313 -2.92 13.63 14.71
CA ALA A 313 -4.01 12.69 14.43
C ALA A 313 -4.17 12.37 12.93
N LEU A 314 -3.89 13.37 12.08
CA LEU A 314 -3.90 13.19 10.63
C LEU A 314 -2.69 12.36 10.15
N ALA A 315 -1.49 12.67 10.64
CA ALA A 315 -0.29 11.94 10.28
C ALA A 315 -0.34 10.46 10.70
N ARG A 316 -0.92 10.17 11.87
CA ARG A 316 -1.13 8.78 12.33
C ARG A 316 -1.93 7.94 11.35
N LYS A 317 -2.88 8.53 10.61
CA LYS A 317 -3.66 7.82 9.59
C LYS A 317 -2.81 7.32 8.41
N LEU A 318 -1.66 7.96 8.19
CA LEU A 318 -0.68 7.61 7.16
C LEU A 318 0.53 6.84 7.73
N ALA A 319 0.52 6.46 8.99
CA ALA A 319 1.56 5.62 9.56
C ALA A 319 1.57 4.24 8.89
N LEU A 320 2.75 3.72 8.57
CA LEU A 320 2.90 2.41 7.93
C LEU A 320 2.15 1.29 8.67
N PRO A 321 2.26 1.16 10.02
CA PRO A 321 1.49 0.16 10.76
C PRO A 321 -0.03 0.34 10.65
N GLU A 322 -0.51 1.58 10.63
CA GLU A 322 -1.95 1.86 10.50
C GLU A 322 -2.46 1.51 9.11
N LEU A 323 -1.73 1.89 8.05
CA LEU A 323 -2.05 1.52 6.67
C LEU A 323 -2.03 -0.01 6.49
N SER A 324 -1.06 -0.69 7.11
CA SER A 324 -1.00 -2.16 7.07
C SER A 324 -2.25 -2.80 7.69
N ARG A 325 -2.68 -2.35 8.86
CA ARG A 325 -3.94 -2.84 9.48
C ARG A 325 -5.16 -2.54 8.61
N ARG A 326 -5.22 -1.32 8.04
CA ARG A 326 -6.35 -0.90 7.18
C ARG A 326 -6.48 -1.73 5.92
N THR A 327 -5.37 -2.19 5.35
CA THR A 327 -5.38 -3.07 4.17
C THR A 327 -5.53 -4.56 4.52
N GLY A 328 -5.61 -4.92 5.80
CA GLY A 328 -5.73 -6.30 6.28
C GLY A 328 -4.40 -7.03 6.39
N GLY A 329 -3.28 -6.33 6.34
CA GLY A 329 -1.95 -6.89 6.55
C GLY A 329 -1.58 -7.07 8.04
N ARG A 330 -0.39 -7.62 8.26
CA ARG A 330 0.21 -7.81 9.60
C ARG A 330 1.17 -6.67 9.90
N VAL A 331 1.35 -6.43 11.19
CA VAL A 331 2.35 -5.51 11.71
C VAL A 331 3.22 -6.27 12.70
N THR A 332 4.52 -6.33 12.41
CA THR A 332 5.54 -6.88 13.32
C THR A 332 6.53 -5.78 13.64
N ALA A 333 6.56 -5.37 14.89
CA ALA A 333 7.54 -4.41 15.42
C ALA A 333 8.57 -5.15 16.29
N ALA A 334 9.79 -4.62 16.36
CA ALA A 334 10.90 -5.20 17.10
C ALA A 334 11.13 -6.69 16.76
N SER A 335 11.04 -7.02 15.48
CA SER A 335 11.26 -8.37 14.98
C SER A 335 12.67 -8.86 15.31
N THR A 336 12.76 -10.03 15.89
CA THR A 336 14.02 -10.76 16.09
C THR A 336 14.23 -11.83 15.01
N ASP A 337 13.20 -12.13 14.22
CA ASP A 337 13.23 -13.12 13.13
C ASP A 337 12.49 -12.62 11.88
N ILE A 338 13.08 -11.64 11.21
CA ILE A 338 12.56 -11.06 9.95
C ILE A 338 12.26 -12.12 8.89
N PRO A 339 13.12 -13.16 8.67
CA PRO A 339 12.79 -14.25 7.77
C PRO A 339 11.46 -14.95 8.06
N ALA A 340 11.19 -15.28 9.32
CA ALA A 340 9.93 -15.89 9.72
C ALA A 340 8.73 -14.95 9.52
N ASP A 341 8.90 -13.67 9.84
CA ASP A 341 7.84 -12.68 9.65
C ASP A 341 7.50 -12.47 8.17
N ILE A 342 8.50 -12.38 7.29
CA ILE A 342 8.26 -12.34 5.83
C ILE A 342 7.52 -13.60 5.37
N ALA A 343 7.95 -14.79 5.82
CA ALA A 343 7.28 -16.04 5.49
C ALA A 343 5.83 -16.07 5.98
N ASN A 344 5.58 -15.56 7.20
CA ASN A 344 4.23 -15.44 7.77
C ASN A 344 3.32 -14.50 6.97
N CYS A 345 3.87 -13.40 6.45
CA CYS A 345 3.12 -12.48 5.58
C CYS A 345 2.75 -13.17 4.25
N ILE A 346 3.68 -13.94 3.66
CA ILE A 346 3.44 -14.66 2.40
C ILE A 346 2.38 -15.76 2.56
N ARG A 347 2.33 -16.43 3.72
CA ARG A 347 1.30 -17.45 3.99
C ARG A 347 -0.14 -16.93 3.92
N ASP A 348 -0.34 -15.64 4.04
CA ASP A 348 -1.66 -15.01 3.83
C ASP A 348 -2.14 -15.12 2.36
N ALA A 349 -1.28 -15.53 1.44
CA ALA A 349 -1.65 -15.84 0.07
C ALA A 349 -2.15 -17.28 -0.11
N ASP A 350 -1.80 -18.20 0.80
CA ASP A 350 -2.06 -19.64 0.61
C ASP A 350 -3.56 -19.94 0.62
N TRP A 351 -4.31 -19.34 1.55
CA TRP A 351 -5.76 -19.47 1.60
C TRP A 351 -6.43 -18.20 2.12
N TYR A 352 -7.47 -17.75 1.42
CA TYR A 352 -8.29 -16.62 1.85
C TYR A 352 -9.67 -16.67 1.19
N TYR A 353 -10.60 -15.88 1.71
CA TYR A 353 -11.92 -15.73 1.14
C TYR A 353 -12.04 -14.36 0.48
N SER A 354 -12.35 -14.34 -0.82
CA SER A 354 -12.72 -13.11 -1.53
C SER A 354 -14.21 -12.90 -1.39
N VAL A 355 -14.61 -11.91 -0.62
CA VAL A 355 -16.01 -11.58 -0.40
C VAL A 355 -16.29 -10.16 -0.88
N SER A 356 -17.48 -9.91 -1.39
CA SER A 356 -17.87 -8.56 -1.76
C SER A 356 -19.25 -8.18 -1.28
N PHE A 357 -19.49 -6.88 -1.16
CA PHE A 357 -20.80 -6.29 -0.91
C PHE A 357 -20.98 -5.02 -1.73
N ASN A 358 -22.22 -4.57 -1.90
CA ASN A 358 -22.51 -3.30 -2.54
C ASN A 358 -22.52 -2.22 -1.46
N ALA A 359 -21.54 -1.30 -1.54
CA ALA A 359 -21.44 -0.18 -0.62
C ALA A 359 -22.54 0.85 -0.90
N PRO A 360 -23.08 1.52 0.12
CA PRO A 360 -23.91 2.68 -0.10
C PRO A 360 -23.06 3.84 -0.66
N PRO A 361 -23.66 4.73 -1.47
CA PRO A 361 -22.97 5.95 -1.89
C PRO A 361 -22.66 6.83 -0.67
N ALA A 362 -21.61 7.64 -0.78
CA ALA A 362 -21.24 8.59 0.24
C ALA A 362 -22.40 9.59 0.51
N GLN A 363 -22.79 9.74 1.76
CA GLN A 363 -23.87 10.64 2.17
C GLN A 363 -23.38 12.04 2.55
N ASN A 364 -22.13 12.11 3.05
CA ASN A 364 -21.52 13.35 3.54
C ASN A 364 -20.49 13.93 2.55
N GLY A 365 -20.53 13.49 1.29
CA GLY A 365 -19.61 13.93 0.24
C GLY A 365 -18.41 13.03 0.03
N PRO A 366 -17.55 13.36 -0.95
CA PRO A 366 -16.40 12.54 -1.30
C PRO A 366 -15.41 12.43 -0.12
N GLY A 367 -14.91 11.23 0.13
CA GLY A 367 -13.98 10.95 1.22
C GLY A 367 -14.65 10.62 2.56
N GLU A 368 -15.93 10.23 2.56
CA GLU A 368 -16.59 9.67 3.73
C GLU A 368 -15.95 8.34 4.11
N LEU A 369 -15.42 8.26 5.34
CA LEU A 369 -14.76 7.06 5.85
C LEU A 369 -15.78 6.10 6.44
N HIS A 370 -15.86 4.90 5.91
CA HIS A 370 -16.67 3.80 6.43
C HIS A 370 -15.80 2.79 7.16
N SER A 371 -16.22 2.41 8.37
CA SER A 371 -15.60 1.32 9.12
C SER A 371 -16.12 -0.02 8.63
N LEU A 372 -15.23 -1.00 8.50
CA LEU A 372 -15.56 -2.36 8.09
C LEU A 372 -15.24 -3.35 9.22
N ALA A 373 -16.15 -4.30 9.43
CA ALA A 373 -15.91 -5.46 10.26
C ALA A 373 -16.51 -6.70 9.61
N ILE A 374 -15.82 -7.83 9.76
CA ILE A 374 -16.35 -9.14 9.38
C ILE A 374 -16.42 -10.01 10.62
N LYS A 375 -17.54 -10.67 10.83
CA LYS A 375 -17.72 -11.72 11.82
C LYS A 375 -17.88 -13.06 11.14
N VAL A 376 -17.23 -14.07 11.70
CA VAL A 376 -17.40 -15.47 11.31
C VAL A 376 -18.18 -16.19 12.42
N ASN A 377 -19.25 -16.88 12.04
CA ASN A 377 -20.19 -17.55 12.97
C ASN A 377 -19.62 -18.87 13.53
N ARG A 378 -18.30 -18.97 13.70
CA ARG A 378 -17.59 -20.10 14.30
C ARG A 378 -16.65 -19.58 15.39
N PRO A 379 -16.79 -20.04 16.65
CA PRO A 379 -15.97 -19.57 17.75
C PRO A 379 -14.51 -20.01 17.60
N GLY A 380 -13.59 -19.28 18.23
CA GLY A 380 -12.15 -19.60 18.27
C GLY A 380 -11.37 -19.22 17.01
N LEU A 381 -12.02 -18.64 15.99
CA LEU A 381 -11.35 -18.19 14.77
C LEU A 381 -10.91 -16.73 14.88
N GLN A 382 -9.76 -16.45 14.27
CA GLN A 382 -9.24 -15.09 14.08
C GLN A 382 -9.52 -14.64 12.63
N VAL A 383 -10.10 -13.46 12.50
CA VAL A 383 -10.46 -12.89 11.20
C VAL A 383 -9.68 -11.63 10.96
N ARG A 384 -9.04 -11.52 9.79
CA ARG A 384 -8.30 -10.34 9.38
C ARG A 384 -8.65 -9.96 7.95
N THR A 385 -8.97 -8.70 7.76
CA THR A 385 -9.31 -8.10 6.48
C THR A 385 -9.11 -6.59 6.53
N MET A 386 -9.40 -5.90 5.45
CA MET A 386 -9.48 -4.45 5.41
C MET A 386 -10.49 -3.94 6.45
N THR A 387 -10.10 -2.92 7.23
CA THR A 387 -10.90 -2.40 8.35
C THR A 387 -11.67 -1.12 8.06
N ALA A 388 -11.38 -0.46 6.94
CA ALA A 388 -12.08 0.76 6.53
C ALA A 388 -11.89 1.01 5.03
N TYR A 389 -12.81 1.77 4.43
CA TYR A 389 -12.69 2.29 3.06
C TYR A 389 -13.30 3.69 2.98
N TYR A 390 -12.95 4.43 1.92
CA TYR A 390 -13.61 5.68 1.60
C TYR A 390 -14.71 5.42 0.58
N ALA A 391 -15.94 5.84 0.92
CA ALA A 391 -17.09 5.69 0.04
C ALA A 391 -16.98 6.62 -1.17
N GLU A 392 -17.40 6.11 -2.31
CA GLU A 392 -17.51 6.87 -3.55
C GLU A 392 -18.87 7.59 -3.61
N PRO A 393 -18.95 8.78 -4.22
CA PRO A 393 -20.18 9.53 -4.33
C PRO A 393 -21.24 8.90 -5.23
#